data_bb2c91b77fcc0226040aad2cb33e532d
#
_entry.id   bb2c91b77fcc0226040aad2cb33e532d
#
_cell.length_a   1.000
_cell.length_b   1.000
_cell.length_c   1.000
_cell.angle_alpha   90.00
_cell.angle_beta   90.00
_cell.angle_gamma   90.00
#
_symmetry.space_group_name_H-M   'P 1'
#
loop_
_entity.id
_entity.type
_entity.pdbx_description
1 polymer ?
#
loop_
_entity_poly.entity_id
_entity_poly.type
_entity_poly.pdbx_seq_one_letter_code
_entity_poly.pdbx_strand_id
1 'polypeptide(L)'
;AWQITTDEGLTWTNISNYIANNPTHPGNYSGLDSTVLSIDSVVSDMDKFAYRLYMTTPAYKCDKDVTTNDAELRVYKKDSDLDGIPDELDLDDDNDGITDVLEGGDTLDTDGDGTPNRIDLDADGDGCNDINEAGVTTDENNDGRVGIPIINVNSSGLVTSSGIGTYTYATPADLDGNGVYDFLESASAATIVSSPSDATTRNNGSTMFIAKGSSDGTLKYTWQVSTDAVSYT
;
A
#
# COMPACT_ATOMS: atom_id res chain seq x y z
N ALA A 1 -17.33 34.15 16.52
CA ALA A 1 -16.24 33.88 15.56
C ALA A 1 -15.43 32.66 15.98
N TRP A 2 -14.95 31.89 15.02
CA TRP A 2 -13.99 30.83 15.27
C TRP A 2 -12.58 31.40 15.42
N GLN A 3 -11.83 30.85 16.37
CA GLN A 3 -10.43 31.18 16.63
C GLN A 3 -9.55 29.96 16.40
N ILE A 4 -8.32 30.22 15.99
CA ILE A 4 -7.26 29.23 15.76
C ILE A 4 -6.03 29.59 16.61
N THR A 5 -5.32 28.57 17.04
CA THR A 5 -3.95 28.67 17.55
C THR A 5 -3.05 27.72 16.77
N THR A 6 -1.84 28.15 16.49
CA THR A 6 -0.77 27.37 15.84
C THR A 6 0.47 27.23 16.74
N ASP A 7 0.36 27.65 18.00
CA ASP A 7 1.42 27.74 19.00
C ASP A 7 1.00 27.07 20.34
N GLU A 8 0.28 25.97 20.24
CA GLU A 8 -0.16 25.14 21.38
C GLU A 8 -1.01 25.93 22.41
N GLY A 9 -1.80 26.89 21.94
CA GLY A 9 -2.72 27.66 22.79
C GLY A 9 -2.14 28.90 23.41
N LEU A 10 -0.90 29.28 23.10
CA LEU A 10 -0.27 30.48 23.65
C LEU A 10 -0.92 31.75 23.09
N THR A 11 -1.24 31.76 21.79
CA THR A 11 -1.96 32.88 21.16
C THR A 11 -3.16 32.37 20.36
N TRP A 12 -4.24 33.18 20.37
CA TRP A 12 -5.47 32.88 19.65
C TRP A 12 -5.82 34.00 18.71
N THR A 13 -6.09 33.65 17.46
CA THR A 13 -6.43 34.59 16.39
C THR A 13 -7.76 34.18 15.75
N ASN A 14 -8.63 35.13 15.44
CA ASN A 14 -9.82 34.83 14.63
C ASN A 14 -9.40 34.23 13.29
N ILE A 15 -10.04 33.16 12.83
CA ILE A 15 -9.65 32.47 11.61
C ILE A 15 -9.68 33.40 10.40
N SER A 16 -10.63 34.31 10.32
CA SER A 16 -10.68 35.33 9.24
C SER A 16 -9.43 36.20 9.19
N ASN A 17 -8.88 36.56 10.36
CA ASN A 17 -7.62 37.33 10.45
C ASN A 17 -6.40 36.45 10.16
N TYR A 18 -6.44 35.18 10.59
CA TYR A 18 -5.39 34.23 10.27
C TYR A 18 -5.26 34.05 8.75
N ILE A 19 -6.37 33.82 8.06
CA ILE A 19 -6.43 33.69 6.60
C ILE A 19 -5.91 34.97 5.91
N ALA A 20 -6.37 36.13 6.37
CA ALA A 20 -6.00 37.41 5.76
C ALA A 20 -4.49 37.73 5.91
N ASN A 21 -3.88 37.31 7.01
CA ASN A 21 -2.46 37.54 7.31
C ASN A 21 -1.53 36.46 6.76
N ASN A 22 -2.07 35.30 6.36
CA ASN A 22 -1.32 34.17 5.83
C ASN A 22 -1.94 33.73 4.50
N PRO A 23 -1.68 34.38 3.39
CA PRO A 23 -2.31 34.09 2.09
C PRO A 23 -1.97 32.68 1.55
N THR A 24 -0.94 32.05 2.07
CA THR A 24 -0.51 30.67 1.75
C THR A 24 -0.82 29.71 2.91
N HIS A 25 -1.78 30.06 3.78
CA HIS A 25 -2.18 29.24 4.91
C HIS A 25 -2.60 27.82 4.46
N PRO A 26 -2.26 26.79 5.24
CA PRO A 26 -2.74 25.45 4.95
C PRO A 26 -4.24 25.33 5.28
N GLY A 27 -4.93 24.44 4.54
CA GLY A 27 -6.33 24.14 4.70
C GLY A 27 -7.29 25.21 4.15
N ASN A 28 -8.49 24.77 3.84
CA ASN A 28 -9.59 25.65 3.42
C ASN A 28 -10.66 25.66 4.52
N TYR A 29 -11.00 26.84 4.99
CA TYR A 29 -11.92 27.03 6.12
C TYR A 29 -13.27 27.51 5.64
N SER A 30 -14.37 26.90 6.12
CA SER A 30 -15.74 27.34 5.89
C SER A 30 -16.56 27.29 7.18
N GLY A 31 -17.72 27.98 7.20
CA GLY A 31 -18.58 28.04 8.38
C GLY A 31 -18.09 29.00 9.45
N LEU A 32 -17.28 30.01 9.12
CA LEU A 32 -16.64 30.92 10.08
C LEU A 32 -17.61 31.69 10.99
N ASP A 33 -18.82 31.94 10.49
CA ASP A 33 -19.91 32.67 11.22
C ASP A 33 -21.00 31.71 11.73
N SER A 34 -20.71 30.41 11.73
CA SER A 34 -21.65 29.36 12.13
C SER A 34 -21.20 28.65 13.38
N THR A 35 -22.01 27.75 13.91
CA THR A 35 -21.62 26.84 15.01
C THR A 35 -20.83 25.62 14.50
N VAL A 36 -20.70 25.48 13.18
CA VAL A 36 -19.93 24.41 12.54
C VAL A 36 -18.78 25.02 11.77
N LEU A 37 -17.57 24.61 12.06
CA LEU A 37 -16.35 24.90 11.31
C LEU A 37 -16.03 23.67 10.44
N SER A 38 -15.85 23.86 9.15
CA SER A 38 -15.33 22.83 8.26
C SER A 38 -13.94 23.23 7.78
N ILE A 39 -13.06 22.26 7.72
CA ILE A 39 -11.69 22.42 7.28
C ILE A 39 -11.42 21.36 6.21
N ASP A 40 -11.18 21.82 4.98
CA ASP A 40 -10.85 20.97 3.85
C ASP A 40 -9.37 21.14 3.50
N SER A 41 -8.81 20.17 2.76
CA SER A 41 -7.39 20.16 2.36
C SER A 41 -6.44 20.26 3.56
N VAL A 42 -6.69 19.43 4.55
CA VAL A 42 -5.83 19.30 5.73
C VAL A 42 -4.48 18.73 5.32
N VAL A 43 -3.39 19.35 5.82
CA VAL A 43 -2.02 18.93 5.56
C VAL A 43 -1.27 18.70 6.88
N SER A 44 -0.16 17.99 6.83
CA SER A 44 0.65 17.62 8.02
C SER A 44 1.08 18.82 8.89
N ASP A 45 1.34 19.96 8.28
CA ASP A 45 1.72 21.18 8.98
C ASP A 45 0.60 21.73 9.90
N MET A 46 -0.62 21.23 9.75
CA MET A 46 -1.75 21.58 10.61
C MET A 46 -1.88 20.67 11.84
N ASP A 47 -1.01 19.68 12.00
CA ASP A 47 -1.00 18.86 13.22
C ASP A 47 -0.79 19.74 14.45
N LYS A 48 -1.58 19.45 15.51
CA LYS A 48 -1.64 20.22 16.74
C LYS A 48 -2.21 21.65 16.64
N PHE A 49 -2.69 22.08 15.49
CA PHE A 49 -3.51 23.29 15.45
C PHE A 49 -4.76 23.06 16.31
N ALA A 50 -5.15 24.05 17.09
CA ALA A 50 -6.36 23.93 17.88
C ALA A 50 -7.37 25.05 17.55
N TYR A 51 -8.63 24.73 17.75
CA TYR A 51 -9.76 25.55 17.37
C TYR A 51 -10.71 25.70 18.52
N ARG A 52 -11.32 26.89 18.63
CA ARG A 52 -12.39 27.16 19.59
C ARG A 52 -13.38 28.16 19.03
N LEU A 53 -14.62 28.09 19.51
CA LEU A 53 -15.63 29.10 19.20
C LEU A 53 -15.60 30.21 20.28
N TYR A 54 -15.37 31.43 19.83
CA TYR A 54 -15.46 32.64 20.62
C TYR A 54 -16.79 33.33 20.37
N MET A 55 -17.54 33.59 21.43
CA MET A 55 -18.86 34.18 21.38
C MET A 55 -18.92 35.47 22.17
N THR A 56 -19.51 36.50 21.61
CA THR A 56 -19.77 37.78 22.25
C THR A 56 -21.27 38.08 22.24
N THR A 57 -21.76 38.72 23.27
CA THR A 57 -23.17 39.19 23.36
C THR A 57 -23.24 40.71 23.36
N PRO A 58 -23.37 41.36 22.21
CA PRO A 58 -23.29 42.84 22.13
C PRO A 58 -24.40 43.63 22.82
N ALA A 59 -25.38 42.97 23.43
CA ALA A 59 -26.60 43.61 23.88
C ALA A 59 -26.65 43.98 25.37
N TYR A 60 -25.67 43.58 26.20
CA TYR A 60 -25.72 43.81 27.65
C TYR A 60 -24.42 44.42 28.18
N LYS A 61 -24.53 45.40 29.07
CA LYS A 61 -23.39 46.14 29.66
C LYS A 61 -22.52 45.32 30.63
N CYS A 62 -22.80 44.05 30.80
CA CYS A 62 -22.02 43.12 31.61
C CYS A 62 -21.50 41.92 30.80
N ASP A 63 -21.13 42.18 29.56
CA ASP A 63 -20.70 41.15 28.61
C ASP A 63 -19.48 40.45 29.15
N LYS A 64 -19.59 39.15 29.29
CA LYS A 64 -18.44 38.26 29.35
C LYS A 64 -18.35 37.51 28.02
N ASP A 65 -17.24 37.72 27.37
CA ASP A 65 -16.89 36.88 26.23
C ASP A 65 -16.74 35.43 26.72
N VAL A 66 -17.26 34.51 25.97
CA VAL A 66 -17.20 33.07 26.28
C VAL A 66 -16.52 32.35 25.15
N THR A 67 -15.67 31.43 25.53
CA THR A 67 -15.06 30.49 24.58
C THR A 67 -15.51 29.07 24.90
N THR A 68 -15.61 28.23 23.89
CA THR A 68 -15.70 26.79 24.10
C THR A 68 -14.37 26.24 24.64
N ASN A 69 -14.36 24.99 25.05
CA ASN A 69 -13.11 24.26 25.18
C ASN A 69 -12.41 24.19 23.81
N ASP A 70 -11.12 24.01 23.85
CA ASP A 70 -10.29 23.89 22.67
C ASP A 70 -10.46 22.47 22.06
N ALA A 71 -10.45 22.39 20.74
CA ALA A 71 -10.41 21.15 20.00
C ALA A 71 -9.11 21.11 19.20
N GLU A 72 -8.25 20.18 19.51
CA GLU A 72 -6.98 20.01 18.81
C GLU A 72 -7.16 19.13 17.56
N LEU A 73 -6.59 19.58 16.45
CA LEU A 73 -6.51 18.81 15.22
C LEU A 73 -5.29 17.89 15.30
N ARG A 74 -5.50 16.61 15.10
CA ARG A 74 -4.45 15.62 14.92
C ARG A 74 -4.43 15.18 13.47
N VAL A 75 -3.31 15.35 12.82
CA VAL A 75 -3.11 14.94 11.43
C VAL A 75 -2.18 13.74 11.45
N TYR A 76 -2.75 12.59 11.18
CA TYR A 76 -1.97 11.38 10.98
C TYR A 76 -1.48 11.33 9.55
N LYS A 77 -0.20 11.08 9.37
CA LYS A 77 0.35 10.77 8.06
C LYS A 77 -0.09 9.37 7.65
N LYS A 78 -0.31 9.15 6.36
CA LYS A 78 -0.57 7.82 5.86
C LYS A 78 0.68 6.97 6.07
N ASP A 79 0.49 5.73 6.49
CA ASP A 79 1.50 4.71 6.78
C ASP A 79 0.82 3.40 6.38
N SER A 80 1.12 2.92 5.16
CA SER A 80 0.32 1.89 4.47
C SER A 80 0.60 0.49 5.01
N ASP A 81 1.81 0.22 5.44
CA ASP A 81 2.23 -1.07 5.99
C ASP A 81 2.26 -1.11 7.52
N LEU A 82 2.12 0.08 8.17
CA LEU A 82 2.09 0.28 9.61
C LEU A 82 3.43 -0.06 10.31
N ASP A 83 4.54 0.15 9.63
CA ASP A 83 5.89 -0.06 10.17
C ASP A 83 6.39 1.11 11.04
N GLY A 84 5.68 2.25 10.97
CA GLY A 84 5.93 3.48 11.73
C GLY A 84 6.66 4.56 10.93
N ILE A 85 6.99 4.32 9.67
CA ILE A 85 7.50 5.31 8.72
C ILE A 85 6.35 5.71 7.80
N PRO A 86 5.97 6.98 7.72
CA PRO A 86 4.89 7.40 6.82
C PRO A 86 5.29 7.27 5.34
N ASP A 87 4.33 6.95 4.46
CA ASP A 87 4.49 6.79 3.01
C ASP A 87 5.30 7.93 2.35
N GLU A 88 5.24 9.17 2.85
CA GLU A 88 6.00 10.30 2.31
C GLU A 88 7.53 10.23 2.58
N LEU A 89 7.97 9.36 3.47
CA LEU A 89 9.36 9.16 3.89
C LEU A 89 9.82 7.73 3.69
N ASP A 90 8.88 6.85 3.41
CA ASP A 90 9.11 5.45 3.11
C ASP A 90 9.62 5.29 1.69
N LEU A 91 10.35 4.27 1.42
CA LEU A 91 10.86 3.91 0.10
C LEU A 91 10.37 2.53 -0.36
N ASP A 92 9.55 1.88 0.48
CA ASP A 92 8.92 0.58 0.23
C ASP A 92 7.63 0.55 1.06
N ASP A 93 6.60 1.27 0.57
CA ASP A 93 5.38 1.66 1.29
C ASP A 93 4.51 0.49 1.76
N ASP A 94 4.72 -0.72 1.23
CA ASP A 94 3.98 -1.92 1.60
C ASP A 94 4.85 -3.05 2.14
N ASN A 95 6.19 -2.86 2.15
CA ASN A 95 7.17 -3.81 2.66
C ASN A 95 7.19 -5.16 1.92
N ASP A 96 6.91 -5.15 0.63
CA ASP A 96 6.97 -6.35 -0.21
C ASP A 96 8.41 -6.68 -0.68
N GLY A 97 9.32 -5.71 -0.47
CA GLY A 97 10.74 -5.85 -0.82
C GLY A 97 11.08 -5.37 -2.23
N ILE A 98 10.16 -4.72 -2.90
CA ILE A 98 10.36 -3.91 -4.09
C ILE A 98 10.29 -2.44 -3.62
N THR A 99 10.99 -1.55 -4.24
CA THR A 99 10.93 -0.15 -3.82
C THR A 99 9.92 0.62 -4.65
N ASP A 100 9.26 1.62 -4.08
CA ASP A 100 8.29 2.50 -4.75
C ASP A 100 8.75 2.98 -6.13
N VAL A 101 10.05 3.28 -6.25
CA VAL A 101 10.63 3.74 -7.52
C VAL A 101 10.59 2.66 -8.60
N LEU A 102 10.79 1.40 -8.24
CA LEU A 102 10.73 0.26 -9.18
C LEU A 102 9.30 -0.08 -9.55
N GLU A 103 8.37 0.21 -8.66
CA GLU A 103 6.93 0.04 -8.86
C GLU A 103 6.26 1.19 -9.63
N GLY A 104 7.03 2.24 -9.95
CA GLY A 104 6.55 3.38 -10.74
C GLY A 104 6.06 4.57 -9.93
N GLY A 105 6.30 4.57 -8.61
CA GLY A 105 5.99 5.68 -7.69
C GLY A 105 4.49 5.91 -7.48
N ASP A 106 4.13 7.16 -7.18
CA ASP A 106 2.81 7.53 -6.65
C ASP A 106 1.60 7.25 -7.55
N THR A 107 1.77 6.99 -8.84
CA THR A 107 0.67 7.05 -9.79
C THR A 107 0.52 5.85 -10.72
N LEU A 108 1.47 4.93 -10.74
CA LEU A 108 1.34 3.73 -11.53
C LEU A 108 0.37 2.78 -10.82
N ASP A 109 -0.61 2.30 -11.55
CA ASP A 109 -1.66 1.38 -11.16
C ASP A 109 -1.82 0.45 -12.37
N THR A 110 -1.20 -0.72 -12.30
CA THR A 110 -1.00 -1.58 -13.48
C THR A 110 -2.26 -2.35 -13.83
N ASP A 111 -3.02 -2.83 -12.86
CA ASP A 111 -4.27 -3.56 -13.07
C ASP A 111 -5.50 -2.65 -13.17
N GLY A 112 -5.38 -1.37 -12.74
CA GLY A 112 -6.43 -0.36 -12.82
C GLY A 112 -7.52 -0.52 -11.76
N ASP A 113 -7.22 -1.13 -10.63
CA ASP A 113 -8.17 -1.34 -9.53
C ASP A 113 -8.36 -0.09 -8.66
N GLY A 114 -7.46 0.88 -8.74
CA GLY A 114 -7.44 2.14 -8.00
C GLY A 114 -6.44 2.16 -6.86
N THR A 115 -5.67 1.10 -6.66
CA THR A 115 -4.54 1.02 -5.73
C THR A 115 -3.26 1.27 -6.53
N PRO A 116 -2.43 2.26 -6.20
CA PRO A 116 -1.12 2.40 -6.83
C PRO A 116 -0.21 1.22 -6.48
N ASN A 117 0.60 0.75 -7.44
CA ASN A 117 1.48 -0.41 -7.27
C ASN A 117 2.29 -0.39 -5.96
N ARG A 118 2.88 0.75 -5.60
CA ARG A 118 3.71 0.93 -4.39
C ARG A 118 3.02 0.61 -3.05
N ILE A 119 1.73 0.33 -3.06
CA ILE A 119 0.94 -0.09 -1.89
C ILE A 119 0.02 -1.26 -2.23
N ASP A 120 0.28 -1.90 -3.36
CA ASP A 120 -0.45 -3.05 -3.88
C ASP A 120 0.48 -4.26 -3.92
N LEU A 121 0.12 -5.30 -3.23
CA LEU A 121 0.90 -6.54 -3.13
C LEU A 121 0.69 -7.51 -4.31
N ASP A 122 -0.13 -7.11 -5.30
CA ASP A 122 -0.50 -7.87 -6.50
C ASP A 122 -0.77 -6.87 -7.63
N ALA A 123 0.27 -6.11 -8.01
CA ALA A 123 0.19 -4.92 -8.85
C ALA A 123 -0.41 -5.17 -10.25
N ASP A 124 -0.33 -6.38 -10.78
CA ASP A 124 -0.90 -6.75 -12.07
C ASP A 124 -2.27 -7.46 -11.95
N GLY A 125 -2.71 -7.77 -10.72
CA GLY A 125 -4.03 -8.31 -10.42
C GLY A 125 -4.25 -9.75 -10.86
N ASP A 126 -3.20 -10.55 -11.04
CA ASP A 126 -3.31 -11.93 -11.54
C ASP A 126 -3.49 -12.98 -10.42
N GLY A 127 -3.30 -12.58 -9.15
CA GLY A 127 -3.45 -13.40 -7.96
C GLY A 127 -2.14 -14.01 -7.46
N CYS A 128 -1.01 -13.62 -8.02
CA CYS A 128 0.34 -13.86 -7.47
C CYS A 128 0.82 -12.58 -6.79
N ASN A 129 1.43 -12.68 -5.63
CA ASN A 129 1.98 -11.48 -4.98
C ASN A 129 3.28 -11.06 -5.65
N ASP A 130 3.51 -9.76 -5.78
CA ASP A 130 4.66 -9.13 -6.41
C ASP A 130 5.99 -9.65 -5.88
N ILE A 131 6.10 -9.84 -4.56
CA ILE A 131 7.27 -10.43 -3.89
C ILE A 131 7.68 -11.79 -4.48
N ASN A 132 6.70 -12.61 -4.87
CA ASN A 132 6.97 -13.94 -5.45
C ASN A 132 7.44 -13.82 -6.90
N GLU A 133 6.85 -12.93 -7.67
CA GLU A 133 7.16 -12.69 -9.08
C GLU A 133 8.47 -11.93 -9.24
N ALA A 134 8.76 -11.01 -8.35
CA ALA A 134 10.07 -10.34 -8.25
C ALA A 134 11.21 -11.30 -7.89
N GLY A 135 10.89 -12.56 -7.51
CA GLY A 135 11.88 -13.56 -7.12
C GLY A 135 12.43 -13.39 -5.71
N VAL A 136 11.76 -12.64 -4.88
CA VAL A 136 12.08 -12.50 -3.45
C VAL A 136 11.64 -13.78 -2.72
N THR A 137 12.51 -14.37 -1.93
CA THR A 137 12.31 -15.71 -1.34
C THR A 137 12.02 -15.68 0.15
N THR A 138 11.58 -14.55 0.69
CA THR A 138 11.44 -14.31 2.13
C THR A 138 10.01 -13.99 2.58
N ASP A 139 9.01 -14.44 1.83
CA ASP A 139 7.60 -14.44 2.23
C ASP A 139 7.22 -15.81 2.82
N GLU A 140 7.55 -16.03 4.08
CA GLU A 140 7.34 -17.33 4.74
C GLU A 140 5.89 -17.58 5.15
N ASN A 141 5.06 -16.55 5.28
CA ASN A 141 3.66 -16.64 5.65
C ASN A 141 2.69 -16.42 4.48
N ASN A 142 3.24 -16.12 3.32
CA ASN A 142 2.50 -15.90 2.07
C ASN A 142 1.46 -14.77 2.18
N ASP A 143 1.87 -13.65 2.83
CA ASP A 143 1.05 -12.44 2.94
C ASP A 143 1.45 -11.34 1.94
N GLY A 144 2.42 -11.61 1.08
CA GLY A 144 2.92 -10.69 0.06
C GLY A 144 4.00 -9.74 0.58
N ARG A 145 4.46 -9.89 1.82
CA ARG A 145 5.44 -8.99 2.45
C ARG A 145 6.71 -9.73 2.83
N VAL A 146 7.80 -8.98 2.96
CA VAL A 146 9.07 -9.56 3.38
C VAL A 146 8.99 -10.06 4.81
N GLY A 147 9.23 -11.36 5.01
CA GLY A 147 9.42 -11.98 6.33
C GLY A 147 8.14 -12.44 7.01
N ILE A 148 8.23 -12.61 8.32
CA ILE A 148 7.12 -12.91 9.24
C ILE A 148 6.90 -11.69 10.14
N PRO A 149 5.73 -11.50 10.79
CA PRO A 149 5.20 -10.20 11.24
C PRO A 149 6.10 -9.31 12.11
N ILE A 150 7.36 -9.59 12.27
CA ILE A 150 8.35 -8.74 12.92
C ILE A 150 9.51 -8.53 11.96
N ILE A 151 9.38 -7.51 11.13
CA ILE A 151 10.48 -6.99 10.32
C ILE A 151 11.15 -5.82 11.03
N ASN A 152 12.40 -5.54 10.69
CA ASN A 152 13.04 -4.30 11.09
C ASN A 152 13.27 -3.46 9.83
N VAL A 153 12.86 -2.22 9.89
CA VAL A 153 13.08 -1.22 8.86
C VAL A 153 14.12 -0.19 9.30
N ASN A 154 14.71 0.50 8.36
CA ASN A 154 15.54 1.66 8.65
C ASN A 154 14.70 2.96 8.71
N SER A 155 15.36 4.11 8.88
CA SER A 155 14.68 5.41 8.94
C SER A 155 14.02 5.87 7.62
N SER A 156 14.12 5.10 6.58
CA SER A 156 13.53 5.34 5.25
C SER A 156 12.57 4.22 4.84
N GLY A 157 12.07 3.45 5.78
CA GLY A 157 11.12 2.37 5.57
C GLY A 157 11.69 1.07 5.00
N LEU A 158 12.88 1.10 4.42
CA LEU A 158 13.45 -0.10 3.81
C LEU A 158 13.67 -1.22 4.82
N VAL A 159 13.18 -2.41 4.51
CA VAL A 159 13.36 -3.62 5.30
C VAL A 159 14.84 -3.97 5.43
N THR A 160 15.31 -4.18 6.64
CA THR A 160 16.70 -4.55 6.95
C THR A 160 16.84 -5.99 7.46
N SER A 161 15.74 -6.57 7.94
CA SER A 161 15.70 -7.94 8.45
C SER A 161 14.31 -8.53 8.28
N SER A 162 14.24 -9.73 7.73
CA SER A 162 13.02 -10.53 7.55
C SER A 162 12.60 -11.32 8.79
N GLY A 163 13.20 -11.07 9.96
CA GLY A 163 12.96 -11.85 11.17
C GLY A 163 13.79 -13.12 11.26
N ILE A 164 14.28 -13.65 10.15
CA ILE A 164 15.16 -14.84 10.07
C ILE A 164 16.57 -14.51 9.56
N GLY A 165 16.79 -13.30 9.08
CA GLY A 165 18.10 -12.88 8.54
C GLY A 165 18.08 -11.44 8.03
N THR A 166 19.25 -10.99 7.57
CA THR A 166 19.39 -9.69 6.91
C THR A 166 18.69 -9.75 5.54
N TYR A 167 17.85 -8.77 5.26
CA TYR A 167 17.25 -8.58 3.95
C TYR A 167 18.11 -7.63 3.09
N THR A 168 18.10 -7.84 1.79
CA THR A 168 18.79 -6.99 0.83
C THR A 168 17.95 -6.89 -0.44
N TYR A 169 17.60 -5.67 -0.80
CA TYR A 169 16.87 -5.38 -2.03
C TYR A 169 17.65 -5.83 -3.25
N ALA A 170 17.00 -6.54 -4.13
CA ALA A 170 17.52 -6.99 -5.41
C ALA A 170 16.77 -6.31 -6.56
N THR A 171 17.30 -6.41 -7.76
CA THR A 171 16.53 -6.06 -8.96
C THR A 171 15.45 -7.12 -9.15
N PRO A 172 14.17 -6.73 -9.30
CA PRO A 172 13.09 -7.68 -9.58
C PRO A 172 13.35 -8.52 -10.83
N ALA A 173 12.73 -9.69 -10.88
CA ALA A 173 12.85 -10.60 -12.02
C ALA A 173 12.22 -10.01 -13.29
N ASP A 174 12.80 -10.37 -14.44
CA ASP A 174 12.33 -10.14 -15.80
C ASP A 174 12.75 -11.41 -16.56
N LEU A 175 11.94 -12.47 -16.40
CA LEU A 175 12.32 -13.83 -16.84
C LEU A 175 12.26 -14.01 -18.35
N ASP A 176 11.43 -13.25 -19.03
CA ASP A 176 11.32 -13.30 -20.49
C ASP A 176 12.27 -12.30 -21.20
N GLY A 177 12.85 -11.35 -20.44
CA GLY A 177 13.86 -10.38 -20.91
C GLY A 177 13.26 -9.29 -21.81
N ASN A 178 11.99 -8.95 -21.64
CA ASN A 178 11.31 -7.96 -22.47
C ASN A 178 11.52 -6.52 -21.97
N GLY A 179 12.04 -6.35 -20.74
CA GLY A 179 12.35 -5.07 -20.10
C GLY A 179 11.23 -4.54 -19.22
N VAL A 180 10.18 -5.32 -18.97
CA VAL A 180 9.18 -5.12 -17.92
C VAL A 180 9.45 -6.17 -16.84
N TYR A 181 9.26 -5.80 -15.58
CA TYR A 181 9.43 -6.77 -14.50
C TYR A 181 8.22 -7.69 -14.42
N ASP A 182 8.45 -8.96 -14.04
CA ASP A 182 7.41 -9.99 -14.00
C ASP A 182 6.21 -9.60 -13.13
N PHE A 183 6.42 -8.87 -12.02
CA PHE A 183 5.35 -8.40 -11.14
C PHE A 183 4.44 -7.29 -11.74
N LEU A 184 4.78 -6.78 -12.90
CA LEU A 184 3.96 -5.81 -13.66
C LEU A 184 3.27 -6.44 -14.87
N GLU A 185 3.36 -7.75 -15.03
CA GLU A 185 2.88 -8.47 -16.19
C GLU A 185 2.01 -9.66 -15.80
N SER A 186 0.70 -9.53 -15.91
CA SER A 186 -0.25 -10.60 -15.57
C SER A 186 0.10 -11.93 -16.22
N ALA A 187 0.46 -12.89 -15.41
CA ALA A 187 0.79 -14.23 -15.90
C ALA A 187 -0.44 -14.96 -16.42
N SER A 188 -0.39 -15.44 -17.63
CA SER A 188 -1.45 -16.30 -18.15
C SER A 188 -1.45 -17.64 -17.43
N ALA A 189 -2.60 -18.06 -16.91
CA ALA A 189 -2.75 -19.37 -16.33
C ALA A 189 -2.26 -20.47 -17.27
N ALA A 190 -1.48 -21.41 -16.75
CA ALA A 190 -0.98 -22.53 -17.53
C ALA A 190 -2.14 -23.29 -18.21
N THR A 191 -2.06 -23.47 -19.49
CA THR A 191 -3.09 -24.16 -20.26
C THR A 191 -2.61 -25.50 -20.79
N ILE A 192 -3.53 -26.48 -20.85
CA ILE A 192 -3.24 -27.77 -21.48
C ILE A 192 -3.45 -27.65 -23.00
N VAL A 193 -2.35 -27.65 -23.71
CA VAL A 193 -2.37 -27.63 -25.20
C VAL A 193 -2.71 -29.01 -25.76
N SER A 194 -2.22 -30.08 -25.13
CA SER A 194 -2.60 -31.43 -25.47
C SER A 194 -2.55 -32.36 -24.27
N SER A 195 -3.58 -33.15 -24.08
CA SER A 195 -3.62 -34.24 -23.09
C SER A 195 -3.00 -35.52 -23.65
N PRO A 196 -2.45 -36.39 -22.78
CA PRO A 196 -2.03 -37.71 -23.25
C PRO A 196 -3.21 -38.54 -23.70
N SER A 197 -2.99 -39.38 -24.68
CA SER A 197 -3.97 -40.34 -25.18
C SER A 197 -3.75 -41.73 -24.57
N ASP A 198 -4.81 -42.55 -24.62
CA ASP A 198 -4.73 -43.93 -24.20
C ASP A 198 -3.65 -44.68 -24.98
N ALA A 199 -2.94 -45.55 -24.30
CA ALA A 199 -1.93 -46.38 -24.88
C ALA A 199 -2.08 -47.84 -24.45
N THR A 200 -1.82 -48.74 -25.39
CA THR A 200 -1.79 -50.18 -25.14
C THR A 200 -0.41 -50.75 -25.48
N THR A 201 0.13 -51.61 -24.65
CA THR A 201 1.38 -52.29 -24.90
C THR A 201 1.29 -53.75 -24.49
N ARG A 202 2.20 -54.59 -25.01
CA ARG A 202 2.32 -55.99 -24.58
C ARG A 202 2.97 -56.07 -23.22
N ASN A 203 2.74 -57.18 -22.53
CA ASN A 203 3.48 -57.46 -21.29
C ASN A 203 5.00 -57.38 -21.56
N ASN A 204 5.72 -56.66 -20.67
CA ASN A 204 7.14 -56.28 -20.80
C ASN A 204 7.47 -55.36 -21.99
N GLY A 205 6.46 -54.78 -22.67
CA GLY A 205 6.65 -53.73 -23.64
C GLY A 205 6.78 -52.35 -23.00
N SER A 206 7.16 -51.35 -23.81
CA SER A 206 7.23 -49.93 -23.39
C SER A 206 6.20 -49.10 -24.14
N THR A 207 5.76 -48.04 -23.52
CA THR A 207 4.89 -47.02 -24.13
C THR A 207 5.31 -45.64 -23.66
N MET A 208 4.85 -44.62 -24.35
CA MET A 208 5.13 -43.21 -24.04
C MET A 208 3.84 -42.44 -24.02
N PHE A 209 3.67 -41.61 -23.00
CA PHE A 209 2.60 -40.63 -22.92
C PHE A 209 3.20 -39.24 -23.17
N ILE A 210 2.52 -38.43 -23.96
CA ILE A 210 2.92 -37.09 -24.31
C ILE A 210 1.78 -36.15 -23.94
N ALA A 211 2.13 -35.10 -23.17
CA ALA A 211 1.26 -33.96 -22.91
C ALA A 211 2.01 -32.67 -23.21
N LYS A 212 1.32 -31.64 -23.54
CA LYS A 212 1.90 -30.31 -23.75
C LYS A 212 1.05 -29.26 -23.04
N GLY A 213 1.70 -28.38 -22.33
CA GLY A 213 1.14 -27.17 -21.77
C GLY A 213 1.76 -25.93 -22.43
N SER A 214 1.14 -24.78 -22.21
CA SER A 214 1.71 -23.46 -22.48
C SER A 214 1.37 -22.51 -21.34
N SER A 215 2.27 -21.60 -21.01
CA SER A 215 2.11 -20.46 -20.16
C SER A 215 3.16 -19.42 -20.56
N ASP A 216 3.10 -18.24 -20.00
CA ASP A 216 4.08 -17.18 -20.26
C ASP A 216 5.38 -17.42 -19.49
N GLY A 217 5.31 -18.17 -18.39
CA GLY A 217 6.45 -18.54 -17.58
C GLY A 217 6.98 -19.97 -17.80
N THR A 218 7.93 -20.38 -16.98
CA THR A 218 8.52 -21.72 -17.01
C THR A 218 7.57 -22.77 -16.46
N LEU A 219 7.08 -23.66 -17.31
CA LEU A 219 6.22 -24.77 -16.91
C LEU A 219 6.99 -25.83 -16.12
N LYS A 220 6.46 -26.18 -14.96
CA LYS A 220 6.89 -27.34 -14.18
C LYS A 220 5.89 -28.50 -14.37
N TYR A 221 6.38 -29.65 -14.85
CA TYR A 221 5.57 -30.83 -15.11
C TYR A 221 5.71 -31.86 -14.01
N THR A 222 4.56 -32.37 -13.54
CA THR A 222 4.53 -33.50 -12.60
C THR A 222 3.56 -34.57 -13.14
N TRP A 223 4.05 -35.79 -13.34
CA TRP A 223 3.23 -36.92 -13.72
C TRP A 223 2.67 -37.61 -12.46
N GLN A 224 1.40 -37.88 -12.48
CA GLN A 224 0.73 -38.64 -11.42
C GLN A 224 0.20 -39.96 -12.00
N VAL A 225 0.19 -41.01 -11.18
CA VAL A 225 -0.36 -42.31 -11.54
C VAL A 225 -1.58 -42.60 -10.65
N SER A 226 -2.63 -43.13 -11.28
CA SER A 226 -3.78 -43.67 -10.56
C SER A 226 -3.94 -45.15 -10.91
N THR A 227 -4.14 -45.98 -9.92
CA THR A 227 -4.40 -47.41 -10.08
C THR A 227 -5.88 -47.75 -9.97
N ASP A 228 -6.72 -46.82 -9.55
CA ASP A 228 -8.15 -46.96 -9.34
C ASP A 228 -9.00 -45.95 -10.15
N ALA A 229 -8.34 -45.09 -10.92
CA ALA A 229 -8.95 -43.98 -11.66
C ALA A 229 -9.72 -42.95 -10.80
N VAL A 230 -9.50 -42.95 -9.48
CA VAL A 230 -10.15 -42.05 -8.52
C VAL A 230 -9.11 -41.25 -7.73
N SER A 231 -8.02 -41.85 -7.32
CA SER A 231 -6.94 -41.20 -6.57
C SER A 231 -5.63 -41.17 -7.37
N TYR A 232 -4.95 -40.01 -7.36
CA TYR A 232 -3.69 -39.78 -8.07
C TYR A 232 -2.58 -39.47 -7.04
N THR A 233 -1.40 -40.07 -7.23
CA THR A 233 -0.23 -39.87 -6.39
C THR A 233 0.97 -39.43 -7.21
#